data_f6b2dc86e731c74b1bef1565870425da
#
_entry.id   f6b2dc86e731c74b1bef1565870425da
#
_cell.length_a   1.000
_cell.length_b   1.000
_cell.length_c   1.000
_cell.angle_alpha   90.00
_cell.angle_beta   90.00
_cell.angle_gamma   90.00
#
_symmetry.space_group_name_H-M   'P 1'
#
loop_
_entity.id
_entity.type
_entity.pdbx_description
1 polymer ?
#
loop_
_entity_poly.entity_id
_entity_poly.type
_entity_poly.pdbx_seq_one_letter_code
_entity_poly.pdbx_strand_id
1 'polypeptide(L)'
;MHSSINKRYALELAEENKIAEIAEAGSLWQAMRREVQARADFEPIMATFFHATVLNHDTFEDALSYLLASELDSSVVSSMAIREIMQEAYQAEPAVIRAAEIDIKAIRARDPACNSYSTPFLFYKGFQALQVHRVAHWLWHQERHSLAFFLQSQVNVIYNVDIHPAAQIGCGIMLDHATGVVIGETAVVEDDVSMLHGVTLGGTGKESGDRHPKVRQGVLILSLIHI
;
A
#
# COMPACT_ATOMS: atom_id res chain seq x y z
N MET A 1 22.66 -18.61 24.16
CA MET A 1 22.24 -18.19 22.81
C MET A 1 21.01 -17.27 22.79
N HIS A 2 19.93 -17.52 23.56
CA HIS A 2 18.72 -16.65 23.58
C HIS A 2 18.95 -15.19 24.05
N SER A 3 19.89 -14.98 24.98
CA SER A 3 20.16 -13.62 25.52
C SER A 3 20.86 -12.67 24.54
N SER A 4 21.63 -13.18 23.58
CA SER A 4 22.32 -12.35 22.57
C SER A 4 21.40 -11.91 21.44
N ILE A 5 20.42 -12.74 21.07
CA ILE A 5 19.41 -12.45 20.06
C ILE A 5 18.48 -11.34 20.55
N ASN A 6 18.00 -11.43 21.80
CA ASN A 6 17.15 -10.40 22.40
C ASN A 6 17.86 -9.03 22.56
N LYS A 7 19.16 -9.05 22.87
CA LYS A 7 19.96 -7.82 22.98
C LYS A 7 20.18 -7.14 21.63
N ARG A 8 20.38 -7.92 20.59
CA ARG A 8 20.56 -7.46 19.21
C ARG A 8 19.26 -6.86 18.69
N TYR A 9 18.13 -7.54 18.91
CA TYR A 9 16.79 -7.05 18.54
C TYR A 9 16.40 -5.76 19.27
N ALA A 10 16.75 -5.62 20.55
CA ALA A 10 16.52 -4.39 21.32
C ALA A 10 17.38 -3.20 20.83
N LEU A 11 18.60 -3.46 20.35
CA LEU A 11 19.47 -2.44 19.77
C LEU A 11 18.93 -1.97 18.41
N GLU A 12 18.42 -2.88 17.60
CA GLU A 12 17.75 -2.56 16.32
C GLU A 12 16.52 -1.69 16.53
N LEU A 13 15.64 -2.05 17.46
CA LEU A 13 14.46 -1.23 17.81
C LEU A 13 14.84 0.16 18.32
N ALA A 14 15.93 0.29 19.07
CA ALA A 14 16.41 1.58 19.55
C ALA A 14 17.02 2.43 18.43
N GLU A 15 17.70 1.82 17.48
CA GLU A 15 18.24 2.49 16.29
C GLU A 15 17.12 2.89 15.33
N GLU A 16 16.13 2.02 15.08
CA GLU A 16 14.94 2.33 14.30
C GLU A 16 14.13 3.49 14.89
N ASN A 17 13.93 3.54 16.21
CA ASN A 17 13.26 4.64 16.88
C ASN A 17 14.05 5.95 16.78
N LYS A 18 15.37 5.91 16.88
CA LYS A 18 16.24 7.07 16.73
C LYS A 18 16.24 7.60 15.28
N ILE A 19 16.20 6.71 14.29
CA ILE A 19 16.06 7.04 12.88
C ILE A 19 14.68 7.66 12.63
N ALA A 20 13.62 7.18 13.27
CA ALA A 20 12.28 7.73 13.17
C ALA A 20 12.19 9.16 13.75
N GLU A 21 12.83 9.45 14.88
CA GLU A 21 12.92 10.81 15.45
C GLU A 21 13.70 11.78 14.55
N ILE A 22 14.76 11.30 13.88
CA ILE A 22 15.52 12.11 12.92
C ILE A 22 14.72 12.29 11.61
N ALA A 23 13.77 11.42 11.31
CA ALA A 23 12.93 11.46 10.12
C ALA A 23 11.88 12.57 10.14
N GLU A 24 11.50 13.10 11.30
CA GLU A 24 10.66 14.31 11.41
C GLU A 24 11.34 15.56 10.83
N ALA A 25 12.67 15.53 10.62
CA ALA A 25 13.44 16.63 10.05
C ALA A 25 13.71 16.51 8.53
N GLY A 26 13.23 15.44 7.85
CA GLY A 26 13.44 15.18 6.41
C GLY A 26 12.18 14.69 5.69
N SER A 27 12.24 14.57 4.36
CA SER A 27 11.13 13.96 3.61
C SER A 27 10.93 12.50 4.00
N LEU A 28 9.68 12.01 3.90
CA LEU A 28 9.34 10.59 4.12
C LEU A 28 10.26 9.65 3.32
N TRP A 29 10.51 9.99 2.07
CA TRP A 29 11.37 9.20 1.19
C TRP A 29 12.82 9.07 1.72
N GLN A 30 13.39 10.17 2.21
CA GLN A 30 14.74 10.14 2.80
C GLN A 30 14.79 9.29 4.08
N ALA A 31 13.73 9.32 4.89
CA ALA A 31 13.62 8.46 6.05
C ALA A 31 13.60 6.98 5.65
N MET A 32 12.74 6.62 4.70
CA MET A 32 12.64 5.25 4.18
C MET A 32 13.96 4.76 3.60
N ARG A 33 14.66 5.58 2.82
CA ARG A 33 15.98 5.20 2.27
C ARG A 33 17.02 4.90 3.35
N ARG A 34 17.05 5.71 4.44
CA ARG A 34 17.95 5.44 5.59
C ARG A 34 17.62 4.14 6.29
N GLU A 35 16.33 3.87 6.54
CA GLU A 35 15.86 2.62 7.14
C GLU A 35 16.27 1.42 6.29
N VAL A 36 16.07 1.50 4.98
CA VAL A 36 16.37 0.41 4.05
C VAL A 36 17.86 0.20 3.89
N GLN A 37 18.68 1.28 3.90
CA GLN A 37 20.14 1.15 3.90
C GLN A 37 20.63 0.40 5.14
N ALA A 38 20.14 0.76 6.33
CA ALA A 38 20.51 0.06 7.57
C ALA A 38 20.12 -1.43 7.52
N ARG A 39 18.96 -1.76 6.93
CA ARG A 39 18.54 -3.16 6.73
C ARG A 39 19.44 -3.90 5.74
N ALA A 40 19.84 -3.27 4.64
CA ALA A 40 20.75 -3.87 3.66
C ALA A 40 22.14 -4.18 4.26
N ASP A 41 22.64 -3.29 5.11
CA ASP A 41 23.92 -3.48 5.81
C ASP A 41 23.83 -4.58 6.86
N PHE A 42 22.66 -4.74 7.49
CA PHE A 42 22.43 -5.74 8.54
C PHE A 42 22.15 -7.13 7.98
N GLU A 43 21.38 -7.25 6.88
CA GLU A 43 20.94 -8.50 6.26
C GLU A 43 21.39 -8.58 4.79
N PRO A 44 22.67 -8.96 4.53
CA PRO A 44 23.24 -8.94 3.19
C PRO A 44 22.52 -9.83 2.18
N ILE A 45 21.82 -10.88 2.60
CA ILE A 45 21.06 -11.76 1.70
C ILE A 45 19.89 -11.02 1.06
N MET A 46 19.36 -9.98 1.73
CA MET A 46 18.27 -9.13 1.23
C MET A 46 18.77 -7.87 0.50
N ALA A 47 20.09 -7.61 0.49
CA ALA A 47 20.65 -6.38 -0.05
C ALA A 47 20.24 -6.14 -1.52
N THR A 48 20.25 -7.18 -2.36
CA THR A 48 19.82 -7.07 -3.76
C THR A 48 18.37 -6.60 -3.87
N PHE A 49 17.47 -7.15 -3.06
CA PHE A 49 16.07 -6.73 -3.01
C PHE A 49 15.93 -5.28 -2.57
N PHE A 50 16.60 -4.88 -1.50
CA PHE A 50 16.55 -3.50 -0.97
C PHE A 50 17.12 -2.48 -1.96
N HIS A 51 18.21 -2.82 -2.64
CA HIS A 51 18.75 -1.98 -3.71
C HIS A 51 17.78 -1.87 -4.87
N ALA A 52 17.25 -2.98 -5.37
CA ALA A 52 16.34 -2.98 -6.52
C ALA A 52 15.04 -2.22 -6.24
N THR A 53 14.50 -2.33 -5.02
CA THR A 53 13.18 -1.76 -4.71
C THR A 53 13.23 -0.33 -4.17
N VAL A 54 14.32 0.09 -3.51
CA VAL A 54 14.38 1.40 -2.85
C VAL A 54 15.67 2.16 -3.17
N LEU A 55 16.84 1.57 -2.96
CA LEU A 55 18.08 2.34 -2.89
C LEU A 55 18.55 2.84 -4.27
N ASN A 56 18.23 2.16 -5.36
CA ASN A 56 18.54 2.55 -6.72
C ASN A 56 17.55 3.56 -7.34
N HIS A 57 16.55 4.00 -6.57
CA HIS A 57 15.57 4.98 -7.02
C HIS A 57 15.80 6.34 -6.34
N ASP A 58 15.67 7.41 -7.13
CA ASP A 58 15.85 8.77 -6.62
C ASP A 58 14.58 9.29 -5.94
N THR A 59 13.40 8.84 -6.39
CA THR A 59 12.11 9.33 -5.90
C THR A 59 11.23 8.22 -5.36
N PHE A 60 10.27 8.58 -4.50
CA PHE A 60 9.29 7.65 -3.94
C PHE A 60 8.41 7.03 -5.03
N GLU A 61 7.96 7.83 -6.00
CA GLU A 61 7.11 7.39 -7.10
C GLU A 61 7.82 6.38 -8.02
N ASP A 62 9.11 6.57 -8.27
CA ASP A 62 9.91 5.61 -9.05
C ASP A 62 10.04 4.27 -8.34
N ALA A 63 10.33 4.30 -7.04
CA ALA A 63 10.43 3.11 -6.22
C ALA A 63 9.07 2.38 -6.11
N LEU A 64 7.98 3.13 -5.89
CA LEU A 64 6.64 2.57 -5.77
C LEU A 64 6.20 1.92 -7.08
N SER A 65 6.40 2.60 -8.22
CA SER A 65 6.07 2.03 -9.54
C SER A 65 6.88 0.77 -9.83
N TYR A 66 8.16 0.74 -9.47
CA TYR A 66 9.02 -0.43 -9.65
C TYR A 66 8.54 -1.62 -8.82
N LEU A 67 8.34 -1.40 -7.50
CA LEU A 67 7.91 -2.46 -6.59
C LEU A 67 6.59 -3.09 -7.05
N LEU A 68 5.56 -2.28 -7.23
CA LEU A 68 4.23 -2.75 -7.58
C LEU A 68 4.21 -3.41 -8.97
N ALA A 69 4.88 -2.82 -9.96
CA ALA A 69 4.96 -3.42 -11.29
C ALA A 69 5.70 -4.77 -11.29
N SER A 70 6.76 -4.91 -10.48
CA SER A 70 7.49 -6.17 -10.36
C SER A 70 6.65 -7.29 -9.76
N GLU A 71 5.77 -6.97 -8.80
CA GLU A 71 4.88 -7.95 -8.19
C GLU A 71 3.68 -8.31 -9.09
N LEU A 72 3.22 -7.37 -9.92
CA LEU A 72 2.11 -7.56 -10.85
C LEU A 72 2.53 -8.15 -12.20
N ASP A 73 3.81 -8.47 -12.39
CA ASP A 73 4.32 -9.05 -13.64
C ASP A 73 3.56 -10.31 -14.01
N SER A 74 3.20 -10.42 -15.28
CA SER A 74 2.45 -11.57 -15.77
C SER A 74 2.84 -11.93 -17.20
N SER A 75 2.45 -13.12 -17.65
CA SER A 75 2.64 -13.54 -19.05
C SER A 75 1.82 -12.72 -20.07
N VAL A 76 0.85 -11.94 -19.59
CA VAL A 76 -0.06 -11.13 -20.44
C VAL A 76 0.41 -9.68 -20.55
N VAL A 77 0.78 -9.07 -19.42
CA VAL A 77 1.28 -7.69 -19.36
C VAL A 77 2.56 -7.69 -18.55
N SER A 78 3.65 -7.23 -19.15
CA SER A 78 4.96 -7.19 -18.50
C SER A 78 5.05 -6.11 -17.42
N SER A 79 5.93 -6.33 -16.44
CA SER A 79 6.22 -5.35 -15.38
C SER A 79 6.62 -3.98 -15.95
N MET A 80 7.35 -3.95 -17.08
CA MET A 80 7.72 -2.69 -17.73
C MET A 80 6.48 -1.90 -18.19
N ALA A 81 5.53 -2.56 -18.86
CA ALA A 81 4.30 -1.91 -19.30
C ALA A 81 3.44 -1.45 -18.12
N ILE A 82 3.36 -2.24 -17.05
CA ILE A 82 2.64 -1.86 -15.82
C ILE A 82 3.30 -0.64 -15.18
N ARG A 83 4.63 -0.59 -15.11
CA ARG A 83 5.37 0.55 -14.58
C ARG A 83 5.12 1.84 -15.36
N GLU A 84 5.12 1.78 -16.70
CA GLU A 84 4.80 2.92 -17.56
C GLU A 84 3.40 3.46 -17.27
N ILE A 85 2.41 2.59 -17.11
CA ILE A 85 1.04 2.97 -16.76
C ILE A 85 0.97 3.65 -15.38
N MET A 86 1.68 3.10 -14.39
CA MET A 86 1.74 3.71 -13.06
C MET A 86 2.38 5.09 -13.09
N GLN A 87 3.49 5.24 -13.81
CA GLN A 87 4.16 6.54 -13.97
C GLN A 87 3.28 7.55 -14.71
N GLU A 88 2.53 7.11 -15.74
CA GLU A 88 1.52 7.94 -16.41
C GLU A 88 0.48 8.46 -15.41
N ALA A 89 -0.07 7.58 -14.57
CA ALA A 89 -1.04 7.94 -13.54
C ALA A 89 -0.46 8.93 -12.51
N TYR A 90 0.76 8.70 -12.04
CA TYR A 90 1.42 9.55 -11.04
C TYR A 90 1.73 10.96 -11.58
N GLN A 91 2.08 11.05 -12.86
CA GLN A 91 2.30 12.35 -13.53
C GLN A 91 0.99 13.10 -13.77
N ALA A 92 -0.06 12.39 -14.19
CA ALA A 92 -1.36 12.99 -14.46
C ALA A 92 -2.10 13.40 -13.19
N GLU A 93 -1.96 12.61 -12.11
CA GLU A 93 -2.68 12.79 -10.84
C GLU A 93 -1.71 12.67 -9.63
N PRO A 94 -0.92 13.72 -9.34
CA PRO A 94 0.04 13.70 -8.23
C PRO A 94 -0.59 13.47 -6.83
N ALA A 95 -1.93 13.59 -6.72
CA ALA A 95 -2.65 13.28 -5.49
C ALA A 95 -2.54 11.80 -5.12
N VAL A 96 -2.34 10.90 -6.09
CA VAL A 96 -2.13 9.46 -5.86
C VAL A 96 -0.88 9.23 -5.00
N ILE A 97 0.22 9.89 -5.34
CA ILE A 97 1.48 9.77 -4.58
C ILE A 97 1.36 10.39 -3.19
N ARG A 98 0.74 11.57 -3.09
CA ARG A 98 0.48 12.18 -1.76
C ARG A 98 -0.38 11.29 -0.87
N ALA A 99 -1.40 10.63 -1.42
CA ALA A 99 -2.22 9.68 -0.68
C ALA A 99 -1.41 8.48 -0.19
N ALA A 100 -0.51 7.93 -1.03
CA ALA A 100 0.37 6.83 -0.65
C ALA A 100 1.30 7.20 0.52
N GLU A 101 1.87 8.40 0.52
CA GLU A 101 2.70 8.89 1.62
C GLU A 101 1.90 9.07 2.92
N ILE A 102 0.66 9.56 2.81
CA ILE A 102 -0.26 9.73 3.96
C ILE A 102 -0.66 8.35 4.50
N ASP A 103 -0.93 7.37 3.63
CA ASP A 103 -1.27 6.00 4.02
C ASP A 103 -0.12 5.35 4.81
N ILE A 104 1.14 5.49 4.38
CA ILE A 104 2.32 4.98 5.13
C ILE A 104 2.40 5.61 6.53
N LYS A 105 2.23 6.94 6.63
CA LYS A 105 2.25 7.64 7.91
C LYS A 105 1.13 7.17 8.83
N ALA A 106 -0.07 6.96 8.28
CA ALA A 106 -1.22 6.47 9.00
C ALA A 106 -1.00 5.04 9.54
N ILE A 107 -0.45 4.14 8.72
CA ILE A 107 -0.10 2.77 9.14
C ILE A 107 0.92 2.82 10.29
N ARG A 108 2.01 3.57 10.13
CA ARG A 108 3.04 3.73 11.16
C ARG A 108 2.49 4.27 12.49
N ALA A 109 1.50 5.17 12.42
CA ALA A 109 0.90 5.79 13.61
C ALA A 109 -0.11 4.89 14.32
N ARG A 110 -0.78 3.97 13.59
CA ARG A 110 -1.91 3.18 14.12
C ARG A 110 -1.59 1.72 14.39
N ASP A 111 -0.61 1.15 13.68
CA ASP A 111 -0.17 -0.23 13.88
C ASP A 111 0.99 -0.28 14.88
N PRO A 112 0.76 -0.77 16.12
CA PRO A 112 1.82 -0.87 17.14
C PRO A 112 2.98 -1.81 16.73
N ALA A 113 2.76 -2.71 15.76
CA ALA A 113 3.78 -3.62 15.25
C ALA A 113 4.65 -2.95 14.16
N CYS A 114 4.22 -1.81 13.62
CA CYS A 114 4.91 -1.09 12.55
C CYS A 114 5.85 -0.03 13.11
N ASN A 115 7.14 -0.31 13.16
CA ASN A 115 8.16 0.59 13.73
C ASN A 115 8.90 1.46 12.71
N SER A 116 8.63 1.28 11.39
CA SER A 116 9.33 1.98 10.33
C SER A 116 8.40 2.36 9.18
N TYR A 117 8.75 3.36 8.41
CA TYR A 117 8.01 3.76 7.22
C TYR A 117 8.23 2.80 6.03
N SER A 118 9.41 2.18 5.96
CA SER A 118 9.74 1.25 4.87
C SER A 118 9.05 -0.12 4.99
N THR A 119 8.62 -0.53 6.19
CA THR A 119 7.95 -1.83 6.38
C THR A 119 6.61 -1.93 5.64
N PRO A 120 5.67 -0.97 5.74
CA PRO A 120 4.44 -1.00 4.95
C PRO A 120 4.69 -1.00 3.45
N PHE A 121 5.63 -0.18 3.00
CA PHE A 121 6.01 -0.08 1.60
C PHE A 121 6.48 -1.43 1.05
N LEU A 122 7.43 -2.09 1.74
CA LEU A 122 8.08 -3.30 1.26
C LEU A 122 7.25 -4.58 1.44
N PHE A 123 6.42 -4.65 2.50
CA PHE A 123 5.91 -5.94 2.95
C PHE A 123 4.41 -5.99 3.28
N TYR A 124 3.71 -4.83 3.38
CA TYR A 124 2.30 -4.88 3.72
C TYR A 124 1.43 -4.89 2.47
N LYS A 125 0.92 -6.06 2.16
CA LYS A 125 0.10 -6.28 0.97
C LYS A 125 -1.16 -5.40 0.93
N GLY A 126 -1.71 -4.99 2.08
CA GLY A 126 -2.84 -4.07 2.14
C GLY A 126 -2.49 -2.68 1.63
N PHE A 127 -1.30 -2.18 1.97
CA PHE A 127 -0.76 -0.95 1.40
C PHE A 127 -0.56 -1.09 -0.11
N GLN A 128 0.15 -2.13 -0.54
CA GLN A 128 0.47 -2.36 -1.95
C GLN A 128 -0.81 -2.50 -2.81
N ALA A 129 -1.78 -3.30 -2.36
CA ALA A 129 -3.07 -3.46 -3.02
C ALA A 129 -3.82 -2.14 -3.18
N LEU A 130 -3.83 -1.30 -2.13
CA LEU A 130 -4.46 0.01 -2.15
C LEU A 130 -3.80 0.95 -3.16
N GLN A 131 -2.47 0.95 -3.25
CA GLN A 131 -1.78 1.82 -4.22
C GLN A 131 -2.03 1.40 -5.66
N VAL A 132 -2.13 0.09 -5.94
CA VAL A 132 -2.56 -0.40 -7.27
C VAL A 132 -4.01 0.00 -7.56
N HIS A 133 -4.91 -0.07 -6.57
CA HIS A 133 -6.28 0.40 -6.73
C HIS A 133 -6.34 1.89 -7.11
N ARG A 134 -5.52 2.77 -6.53
CA ARG A 134 -5.49 4.20 -6.88
C ARG A 134 -5.18 4.42 -8.36
N VAL A 135 -4.26 3.63 -8.92
CA VAL A 135 -3.96 3.64 -10.36
C VAL A 135 -5.13 3.10 -11.16
N ALA A 136 -5.74 1.99 -10.72
CA ALA A 136 -6.93 1.43 -11.38
C ALA A 136 -8.12 2.39 -11.36
N HIS A 137 -8.30 3.14 -10.27
CA HIS A 137 -9.32 4.19 -10.14
C HIS A 137 -9.08 5.35 -11.11
N TRP A 138 -7.84 5.81 -11.25
CA TRP A 138 -7.47 6.80 -12.24
C TRP A 138 -7.77 6.31 -13.67
N LEU A 139 -7.37 5.07 -14.00
CA LEU A 139 -7.66 4.46 -15.30
C LEU A 139 -9.17 4.36 -15.58
N TRP A 140 -9.97 4.06 -14.56
CA TRP A 140 -11.43 4.03 -14.64
C TRP A 140 -11.98 5.35 -15.09
N HIS A 141 -11.51 6.45 -14.55
CA HIS A 141 -11.92 7.82 -14.94
C HIS A 141 -11.35 8.27 -16.30
N GLN A 142 -10.36 7.56 -16.85
CA GLN A 142 -9.88 7.73 -18.22
C GLN A 142 -10.60 6.81 -19.23
N GLU A 143 -11.72 6.20 -18.86
CA GLU A 143 -12.46 5.23 -19.69
C GLU A 143 -11.63 4.00 -20.11
N ARG A 144 -10.48 3.74 -19.44
CA ARG A 144 -9.60 2.60 -19.70
C ARG A 144 -10.01 1.39 -18.85
N HIS A 145 -11.30 1.02 -18.91
CA HIS A 145 -11.94 0.06 -18.01
C HIS A 145 -11.30 -1.34 -18.08
N SER A 146 -10.93 -1.81 -19.27
CA SER A 146 -10.30 -3.16 -19.40
C SER A 146 -8.99 -3.25 -18.64
N LEU A 147 -8.19 -2.19 -18.66
CA LEU A 147 -6.92 -2.15 -17.93
C LEU A 147 -7.14 -1.98 -16.41
N ALA A 148 -8.13 -1.19 -16.02
CA ALA A 148 -8.54 -1.04 -14.62
C ALA A 148 -8.98 -2.40 -14.03
N PHE A 149 -9.80 -3.16 -14.74
CA PHE A 149 -10.20 -4.51 -14.33
C PHE A 149 -9.05 -5.51 -14.35
N PHE A 150 -8.12 -5.38 -15.30
CA PHE A 150 -6.91 -6.20 -15.29
C PHE A 150 -6.11 -6.00 -14.00
N LEU A 151 -5.86 -4.74 -13.60
CA LEU A 151 -5.15 -4.44 -12.34
C LEU A 151 -5.92 -4.97 -11.12
N GLN A 152 -7.24 -4.76 -11.04
CA GLN A 152 -8.09 -5.33 -9.99
C GLN A 152 -7.94 -6.86 -9.90
N SER A 153 -7.99 -7.54 -11.04
CA SER A 153 -7.84 -9.00 -11.10
C SER A 153 -6.46 -9.46 -10.60
N GLN A 154 -5.38 -8.76 -10.99
CA GLN A 154 -4.02 -9.08 -10.51
C GLN A 154 -3.90 -8.86 -9.00
N VAL A 155 -4.42 -7.75 -8.48
CA VAL A 155 -4.47 -7.46 -7.03
C VAL A 155 -5.20 -8.56 -6.27
N ASN A 156 -6.33 -9.03 -6.79
CA ASN A 156 -7.08 -10.12 -6.15
C ASN A 156 -6.28 -11.43 -6.13
N VAL A 157 -5.61 -11.78 -7.23
CA VAL A 157 -4.79 -13.00 -7.32
C VAL A 157 -3.59 -12.94 -6.38
N ILE A 158 -2.87 -11.81 -6.35
CA ILE A 158 -1.59 -11.69 -5.65
C ILE A 158 -1.80 -11.39 -4.16
N TYR A 159 -2.68 -10.44 -3.84
CA TYR A 159 -2.84 -9.94 -2.47
C TYR A 159 -4.11 -10.47 -1.78
N ASN A 160 -5.01 -11.14 -2.52
CA ASN A 160 -6.34 -11.55 -2.03
C ASN A 160 -7.14 -10.36 -1.48
N VAL A 161 -7.13 -9.26 -2.24
CA VAL A 161 -7.87 -8.02 -1.99
C VAL A 161 -8.64 -7.66 -3.25
N ASP A 162 -9.93 -7.44 -3.13
CA ASP A 162 -10.81 -7.14 -4.26
C ASP A 162 -11.45 -5.76 -4.08
N ILE A 163 -10.91 -4.76 -4.75
CA ILE A 163 -11.44 -3.39 -4.72
C ILE A 163 -11.84 -3.00 -6.14
N HIS A 164 -13.15 -2.74 -6.33
CA HIS A 164 -13.63 -2.30 -7.64
C HIS A 164 -13.01 -0.95 -8.03
N PRO A 165 -12.54 -0.77 -9.28
CA PRO A 165 -11.86 0.46 -9.70
C PRO A 165 -12.70 1.74 -9.53
N ALA A 166 -14.03 1.66 -9.60
CA ALA A 166 -14.92 2.79 -9.38
C ALA A 166 -15.09 3.20 -7.91
N ALA A 167 -14.70 2.34 -6.95
CA ALA A 167 -14.80 2.65 -5.53
C ALA A 167 -13.99 3.90 -5.17
N GLN A 168 -14.58 4.78 -4.34
CA GLN A 168 -13.93 6.00 -3.90
C GLN A 168 -13.24 5.77 -2.56
N ILE A 169 -11.94 5.94 -2.52
CA ILE A 169 -11.15 5.73 -1.30
C ILE A 169 -10.28 6.95 -1.02
N GLY A 170 -10.44 7.52 0.15
CA GLY A 170 -9.69 8.66 0.66
C GLY A 170 -8.22 8.35 0.95
N CYS A 171 -7.57 9.16 1.77
CA CYS A 171 -6.19 9.00 2.20
C CYS A 171 -6.08 8.70 3.70
N GLY A 172 -4.90 8.28 4.15
CA GLY A 172 -4.71 7.84 5.53
C GLY A 172 -5.38 6.48 5.82
N ILE A 173 -5.46 5.63 4.81
CA ILE A 173 -6.14 4.33 4.92
C ILE A 173 -5.15 3.26 5.38
N MET A 174 -5.60 2.45 6.34
CA MET A 174 -4.89 1.25 6.78
C MET A 174 -5.74 0.00 6.50
N LEU A 175 -5.26 -0.85 5.57
CA LEU A 175 -5.80 -2.19 5.35
C LEU A 175 -4.89 -3.19 6.07
N ASP A 176 -5.24 -3.50 7.33
CA ASP A 176 -4.43 -4.38 8.17
C ASP A 176 -4.66 -5.85 7.84
N HIS A 177 -3.58 -6.61 7.60
CA HIS A 177 -3.57 -7.97 7.06
C HIS A 177 -4.26 -8.11 5.69
N ALA A 178 -5.29 -7.36 5.42
CA ALA A 178 -6.04 -7.16 4.18
C ALA A 178 -6.65 -8.41 3.51
N THR A 179 -6.25 -9.63 3.89
CA THR A 179 -6.74 -10.87 3.26
C THR A 179 -8.26 -10.93 3.23
N GLY A 180 -8.85 -11.09 2.04
CA GLY A 180 -10.29 -11.22 1.87
C GLY A 180 -11.08 -9.92 2.04
N VAL A 181 -10.43 -8.76 1.96
CA VAL A 181 -11.12 -7.47 1.87
C VAL A 181 -11.78 -7.35 0.51
N VAL A 182 -13.07 -7.01 0.50
CA VAL A 182 -13.86 -6.77 -0.71
C VAL A 182 -14.53 -5.40 -0.61
N ILE A 183 -14.30 -4.54 -1.60
CA ILE A 183 -14.89 -3.20 -1.68
C ILE A 183 -15.59 -3.05 -3.03
N GLY A 184 -16.93 -2.91 -3.00
CA GLY A 184 -17.76 -2.88 -4.20
C GLY A 184 -17.78 -1.53 -4.92
N GLU A 185 -18.32 -1.52 -6.13
CA GLU A 185 -18.27 -0.45 -7.14
C GLU A 185 -18.64 0.94 -6.62
N THR A 186 -19.74 1.06 -5.87
CA THR A 186 -20.26 2.36 -5.40
C THR A 186 -19.89 2.65 -3.95
N ALA A 187 -18.99 1.85 -3.35
CA ALA A 187 -18.54 2.09 -1.99
C ALA A 187 -17.76 3.42 -1.89
N VAL A 188 -17.90 4.08 -0.74
CA VAL A 188 -17.10 5.26 -0.39
C VAL A 188 -16.43 5.00 0.94
N VAL A 189 -15.12 5.17 0.97
CA VAL A 189 -14.30 5.10 2.18
C VAL A 189 -13.63 6.46 2.33
N GLU A 190 -14.04 7.21 3.33
CA GLU A 190 -13.48 8.53 3.61
C GLU A 190 -12.07 8.42 4.23
N ASP A 191 -11.46 9.57 4.54
CA ASP A 191 -10.09 9.62 5.06
C ASP A 191 -9.96 8.94 6.43
N ASP A 192 -8.75 8.53 6.74
CA ASP A 192 -8.34 8.03 8.06
C ASP A 192 -9.06 6.74 8.52
N VAL A 193 -9.61 5.96 7.59
CA VAL A 193 -10.27 4.69 7.89
C VAL A 193 -9.25 3.56 8.05
N SER A 194 -9.52 2.67 9.01
CA SER A 194 -8.77 1.43 9.21
C SER A 194 -9.70 0.22 9.05
N MET A 195 -9.27 -0.78 8.29
CA MET A 195 -10.02 -2.04 8.08
C MET A 195 -9.09 -3.23 8.31
N LEU A 196 -9.60 -4.25 9.00
CA LEU A 196 -8.92 -5.51 9.15
C LEU A 196 -9.31 -6.48 8.02
N HIS A 197 -8.70 -7.64 7.99
CA HIS A 197 -8.98 -8.70 7.01
C HIS A 197 -10.45 -9.15 7.02
N GLY A 198 -10.94 -9.69 5.89
CA GLY A 198 -12.27 -10.25 5.76
C GLY A 198 -13.42 -9.23 5.84
N VAL A 199 -13.13 -7.95 5.73
CA VAL A 199 -14.16 -6.90 5.64
C VAL A 199 -14.76 -6.89 4.24
N THR A 200 -16.09 -6.88 4.14
CA THR A 200 -16.81 -6.79 2.89
C THR A 200 -17.72 -5.56 2.87
N LEU A 201 -17.41 -4.60 2.03
CA LEU A 201 -18.30 -3.47 1.70
C LEU A 201 -19.10 -3.84 0.45
N GLY A 202 -20.04 -4.77 0.63
CA GLY A 202 -20.84 -5.38 -0.43
C GLY A 202 -22.21 -4.72 -0.61
N GLY A 203 -22.83 -5.00 -1.75
CA GLY A 203 -24.21 -4.64 -2.05
C GLY A 203 -25.14 -5.87 -2.07
N THR A 204 -26.45 -5.63 -2.04
CA THR A 204 -27.45 -6.72 -2.02
C THR A 204 -27.58 -7.48 -3.35
N GLY A 205 -26.94 -7.00 -4.41
CA GLY A 205 -27.00 -7.60 -5.76
C GLY A 205 -28.36 -7.50 -6.46
N LYS A 206 -29.36 -6.86 -5.82
CA LYS A 206 -30.74 -6.74 -6.36
C LYS A 206 -31.05 -5.40 -7.00
N GLU A 207 -30.19 -4.40 -6.76
CA GLU A 207 -30.37 -3.02 -7.20
C GLU A 207 -29.22 -2.59 -8.08
N SER A 208 -29.51 -1.79 -9.10
CA SER A 208 -28.54 -1.03 -9.89
C SER A 208 -28.39 0.38 -9.29
N GLY A 209 -27.21 0.97 -9.38
CA GLY A 209 -26.92 2.30 -8.85
C GLY A 209 -26.16 2.26 -7.52
N ASP A 210 -26.43 3.21 -6.65
CA ASP A 210 -25.70 3.35 -5.37
C ASP A 210 -26.18 2.30 -4.34
N ARG A 211 -25.42 1.23 -4.19
CA ARG A 211 -25.79 0.03 -3.44
C ARG A 211 -24.76 -0.45 -2.43
N HIS A 212 -23.62 0.26 -2.31
CA HIS A 212 -22.55 -0.15 -1.40
C HIS A 212 -22.40 0.82 -0.22
N PRO A 213 -21.83 0.36 0.91
CA PRO A 213 -21.66 1.16 2.11
C PRO A 213 -20.83 2.44 1.91
N LYS A 214 -21.10 3.42 2.78
CA LYS A 214 -20.34 4.67 2.91
C LYS A 214 -19.68 4.68 4.29
N VAL A 215 -18.38 4.45 4.33
CA VAL A 215 -17.57 4.44 5.55
C VAL A 215 -17.04 5.86 5.78
N ARG A 216 -17.40 6.43 6.91
CA ARG A 216 -17.03 7.81 7.25
C ARG A 216 -15.64 7.92 7.83
N GLN A 217 -15.11 9.13 7.82
CA GLN A 217 -13.76 9.45 8.30
C GLN A 217 -13.47 8.88 9.70
N GLY A 218 -12.29 8.32 9.89
CA GLY A 218 -11.78 7.84 11.16
C GLY A 218 -12.41 6.54 11.67
N VAL A 219 -13.23 5.87 10.87
CA VAL A 219 -13.87 4.59 11.25
C VAL A 219 -12.85 3.47 11.29
N LEU A 220 -12.95 2.63 12.33
CA LEU A 220 -12.24 1.34 12.43
C LEU A 220 -13.24 0.20 12.22
N ILE A 221 -13.01 -0.64 11.21
CA ILE A 221 -13.80 -1.84 10.93
C ILE A 221 -12.97 -3.07 11.29
N LEU A 222 -13.45 -3.84 12.25
CA LEU A 222 -12.80 -5.08 12.69
C LEU A 222 -13.07 -6.23 11.71
N SER A 223 -12.35 -7.34 11.89
CA SER A 223 -12.41 -8.52 11.01
C SER A 223 -13.79 -9.16 10.91
N LEU A 224 -14.08 -9.74 9.75
CA LEU A 224 -15.28 -10.56 9.48
C LEU A 224 -16.61 -9.81 9.68
N ILE A 225 -16.61 -8.50 9.49
CA ILE A 225 -17.81 -7.69 9.53
C ILE A 225 -18.35 -7.50 8.11
N HIS A 226 -19.65 -7.79 7.95
CA HIS A 226 -20.42 -7.42 6.76
C HIS A 226 -21.25 -6.18 7.08
N ILE A 227 -21.05 -5.16 6.30
CA ILE A 227 -21.78 -3.90 6.41
C ILE A 227 -22.62 -3.68 5.17
#